data_8f302f89f8a54e4c70b9c9fa3852d111
#
_entry.id   8f302f89f8a54e4c70b9c9fa3852d111
#
_cell.length_a   1.000
_cell.length_b   1.000
_cell.length_c   1.000
_cell.angle_alpha   90.00
_cell.angle_beta   90.00
_cell.angle_gamma   90.00
#
_symmetry.space_group_name_H-M   'P 1'
#
loop_
_entity.id
_entity.type
_entity.pdbx_description
1 polymer ?
#
loop_
_entity_poly.entity_id
_entity_poly.type
_entity_poly.pdbx_seq_one_letter_code
_entity_poly.pdbx_strand_id
1 'polypeptide(L)'
;EKALRELDILKRKGLLDQGDAHQHFFELSEIFRRYLGWRYRFPAPDWTTEEITVKFSSLPGLETQAREEAVRILIKSDLIKFARVEAAPGHDEIESVRKLIESTREHKVISLYAE
;
A
#
# COMPACT_ATOMS: atom_id res chain seq x y z
N GLU A 1 -7.00 10.01 9.42
CA GLU A 1 -6.09 8.89 9.20
C GLU A 1 -4.85 9.34 8.45
N LYS A 2 -3.69 9.10 9.04
CA LYS A 2 -2.44 9.62 8.52
C LYS A 2 -2.13 9.10 7.11
N ALA A 3 -2.28 7.80 6.89
CA ALA A 3 -1.99 7.21 5.58
C ALA A 3 -2.88 7.78 4.49
N LEU A 4 -4.17 7.95 4.78
CA LEU A 4 -5.09 8.51 3.80
C LEU A 4 -4.73 9.95 3.45
N ARG A 5 -4.31 10.73 4.44
CA ARG A 5 -3.84 12.09 4.19
C ARG A 5 -2.59 12.11 3.33
N GLU A 6 -1.67 11.19 3.58
CA GLU A 6 -0.45 11.09 2.80
C GLU A 6 -0.75 10.72 1.34
N LEU A 7 -1.74 9.86 1.11
CA LEU A 7 -2.17 9.52 -0.25
C LEU A 7 -2.72 10.75 -0.97
N ASP A 8 -3.51 11.58 -0.27
CA ASP A 8 -4.05 12.79 -0.86
C ASP A 8 -2.94 13.78 -1.23
N ILE A 9 -1.94 13.89 -0.39
CA ILE A 9 -0.79 14.75 -0.66
C ILE A 9 -0.03 14.25 -1.89
N LEU A 10 0.19 12.94 -1.97
CA LEU A 10 0.88 12.36 -3.11
C LEU A 10 0.11 12.61 -4.42
N LYS A 11 -1.21 12.43 -4.36
CA LYS A 11 -2.05 12.67 -5.54
C LYS A 11 -1.91 14.12 -6.03
N ARG A 12 -1.88 15.07 -5.10
CA ARG A 12 -1.77 16.49 -5.45
C ARG A 12 -0.43 16.88 -6.03
N LYS A 13 0.62 16.07 -5.77
CA LYS A 13 1.93 16.33 -6.36
C LYS A 13 1.95 16.17 -7.87
N GLY A 14 1.07 15.32 -8.42
CA GLY A 14 0.98 15.12 -9.86
C GLY A 14 2.23 14.55 -10.49
N LEU A 15 2.97 13.70 -9.77
CA LEU A 15 4.25 13.19 -10.23
C LEU A 15 4.14 12.37 -11.52
N LEU A 16 3.08 11.57 -11.65
CA LEU A 16 2.88 10.78 -12.87
C LEU A 16 2.69 11.67 -14.10
N ASP A 17 1.92 12.75 -13.95
CA ASP A 17 1.68 13.70 -15.04
C ASP A 17 2.96 14.45 -15.43
N GLN A 18 3.90 14.56 -14.49
CA GLN A 18 5.19 15.21 -14.72
C GLN A 18 6.23 14.24 -15.28
N GLY A 19 5.84 12.99 -15.52
CA GLY A 19 6.76 11.99 -16.03
C GLY A 19 7.66 11.38 -14.98
N ASP A 20 7.36 11.56 -13.69
CA ASP A 20 8.20 11.05 -12.60
C ASP A 20 7.55 9.87 -11.90
N ALA A 21 7.36 8.79 -12.65
CA ALA A 21 6.77 7.57 -12.11
C ALA A 21 7.63 6.96 -11.00
N HIS A 22 8.96 7.06 -11.13
CA HIS A 22 9.87 6.52 -10.14
C HIS A 22 9.60 7.11 -8.77
N GLN A 23 9.55 8.44 -8.67
CA GLN A 23 9.30 9.11 -7.40
C GLN A 23 7.89 8.84 -6.89
N HIS A 24 6.91 8.79 -7.81
CA HIS A 24 5.52 8.49 -7.44
C HIS A 24 5.42 7.13 -6.74
N PHE A 25 5.99 6.09 -7.34
CA PHE A 25 5.89 4.75 -6.78
C PHE A 25 6.80 4.55 -5.57
N PHE A 26 7.90 5.30 -5.50
CA PHE A 26 8.72 5.30 -4.30
C PHE A 26 7.91 5.80 -3.10
N GLU A 27 7.23 6.95 -3.24
CA GLU A 27 6.44 7.51 -2.16
C GLU A 27 5.21 6.67 -1.84
N LEU A 28 4.54 6.15 -2.87
CA LEU A 28 3.37 5.29 -2.67
C LEU A 28 3.73 4.03 -1.88
N SER A 29 4.83 3.40 -2.25
CA SER A 29 5.31 2.20 -1.57
C SER A 29 5.64 2.49 -0.10
N GLU A 30 6.27 3.65 0.18
CA GLU A 30 6.60 4.04 1.54
C GLU A 30 5.36 4.26 2.39
N ILE A 31 4.37 4.94 1.84
CA ILE A 31 3.11 5.19 2.54
C ILE A 31 2.44 3.86 2.89
N PHE A 32 2.38 2.95 1.92
CA PHE A 32 1.72 1.66 2.10
C PHE A 32 2.46 0.80 3.12
N ARG A 33 3.80 0.74 3.03
CA ARG A 33 4.60 -0.03 3.98
C ARG A 33 4.47 0.50 5.40
N ARG A 34 4.48 1.82 5.58
CA ARG A 34 4.30 2.40 6.91
C ARG A 34 2.92 2.06 7.47
N TYR A 35 1.89 2.09 6.63
CA TYR A 35 0.55 1.70 7.06
C TYR A 35 0.52 0.24 7.51
N LEU A 36 1.07 -0.66 6.69
CA LEU A 36 1.08 -2.09 7.01
C LEU A 36 1.82 -2.35 8.32
N GLY A 37 2.96 -1.71 8.51
CA GLY A 37 3.72 -1.85 9.74
C GLY A 37 2.98 -1.38 10.97
N TRP A 38 2.31 -0.25 10.83
CA TRP A 38 1.50 0.28 11.92
C TRP A 38 0.27 -0.59 12.20
N ARG A 39 -0.43 -1.00 11.14
CA ARG A 39 -1.68 -1.75 11.28
C ARG A 39 -1.45 -3.15 11.85
N TYR A 40 -0.41 -3.82 11.38
CA TYR A 40 -0.16 -5.22 11.71
C TYR A 40 1.03 -5.44 12.63
N ARG A 41 1.66 -4.36 13.09
CA ARG A 41 2.70 -4.37 14.12
C ARG A 41 3.95 -5.15 13.73
N PHE A 42 4.52 -4.83 12.57
CA PHE A 42 5.81 -5.35 12.16
C PHE A 42 6.58 -4.27 11.37
N PRO A 43 7.91 -4.37 11.27
CA PRO A 43 8.70 -3.30 10.65
C PRO A 43 8.69 -3.35 9.12
N ALA A 44 7.50 -3.29 8.52
CA ALA A 44 7.33 -3.40 7.08
C ALA A 44 8.18 -2.41 6.25
N PRO A 45 8.41 -1.15 6.67
CA PRO A 45 9.27 -0.26 5.88
C PRO A 45 10.69 -0.77 5.68
N ASP A 46 11.17 -1.60 6.60
CA ASP A 46 12.53 -2.15 6.53
C ASP A 46 12.60 -3.51 5.84
N TRP A 47 11.46 -4.04 5.41
CA TRP A 47 11.37 -5.38 4.84
C TRP A 47 11.25 -5.33 3.32
N THR A 48 11.75 -6.38 2.66
CA THR A 48 11.55 -6.56 1.22
C THR A 48 10.11 -6.96 0.93
N THR A 49 9.71 -6.82 -0.33
CA THR A 49 8.38 -7.26 -0.75
C THR A 49 8.19 -8.76 -0.49
N GLU A 50 9.25 -9.56 -0.69
CA GLU A 50 9.15 -11.00 -0.43
C GLU A 50 8.88 -11.29 1.04
N GLU A 51 9.60 -10.60 1.94
CA GLU A 51 9.39 -10.77 3.37
C GLU A 51 7.98 -10.38 3.78
N ILE A 52 7.47 -9.27 3.25
CA ILE A 52 6.11 -8.82 3.54
C ILE A 52 5.10 -9.83 3.02
N THR A 53 5.33 -10.37 1.82
CA THR A 53 4.41 -11.35 1.21
C THR A 53 4.29 -12.60 2.09
N VAL A 54 5.42 -13.09 2.60
CA VAL A 54 5.39 -14.23 3.51
C VAL A 54 4.62 -13.89 4.79
N LYS A 55 4.84 -12.69 5.31
CA LYS A 55 4.14 -12.24 6.52
C LYS A 55 2.62 -12.21 6.34
N PHE A 56 2.16 -11.84 5.15
CA PHE A 56 0.73 -11.75 4.87
C PHE A 56 -0.02 -13.04 5.17
N SER A 57 0.62 -14.20 4.98
CA SER A 57 -0.04 -15.48 5.21
C SER A 57 -0.36 -15.73 6.68
N SER A 58 0.27 -14.99 7.59
CA SER A 58 0.05 -15.14 9.02
C SER A 58 -0.81 -14.02 9.61
N LEU A 59 -1.27 -13.06 8.80
CA LEU A 59 -2.02 -11.93 9.33
C LEU A 59 -3.51 -12.26 9.43
N PRO A 60 -4.10 -12.10 10.64
CA PRO A 60 -5.51 -12.37 10.81
C PRO A 60 -6.37 -11.29 10.12
N GLY A 61 -7.50 -11.72 9.57
CA GLY A 61 -8.47 -10.79 9.00
C GLY A 61 -8.09 -10.23 7.64
N LEU A 62 -6.97 -10.64 7.07
CA LEU A 62 -6.57 -10.18 5.74
C LEU A 62 -7.10 -11.17 4.70
N GLU A 63 -8.14 -10.76 4.00
CA GLU A 63 -8.76 -11.61 2.99
C GLU A 63 -7.83 -11.88 1.82
N THR A 64 -8.01 -13.04 1.17
CA THR A 64 -7.17 -13.46 0.06
C THR A 64 -7.11 -12.42 -1.05
N GLN A 65 -8.25 -11.84 -1.41
CA GLN A 65 -8.31 -10.85 -2.49
C GLN A 65 -7.53 -9.59 -2.13
N ALA A 66 -7.66 -9.12 -0.90
CA ALA A 66 -6.93 -7.94 -0.43
C ALA A 66 -5.42 -8.23 -0.39
N ARG A 67 -5.05 -9.44 0.03
CA ARG A 67 -3.66 -9.85 0.06
C ARG A 67 -3.04 -9.86 -1.33
N GLU A 68 -3.75 -10.44 -2.29
CA GLU A 68 -3.27 -10.50 -3.67
C GLU A 68 -3.10 -9.11 -4.26
N GLU A 69 -4.02 -8.21 -3.99
CA GLU A 69 -3.93 -6.83 -4.46
C GLU A 69 -2.75 -6.10 -3.82
N ALA A 70 -2.55 -6.30 -2.53
CA ALA A 70 -1.43 -5.68 -1.82
C ALA A 70 -0.08 -6.15 -2.38
N VAL A 71 0.05 -7.46 -2.62
CA VAL A 71 1.28 -8.01 -3.19
C VAL A 71 1.51 -7.46 -4.61
N ARG A 72 0.46 -7.37 -5.40
CA ARG A 72 0.56 -6.82 -6.76
C ARG A 72 1.07 -5.39 -6.74
N ILE A 73 0.57 -4.56 -5.83
CA ILE A 73 1.00 -3.18 -5.71
C ILE A 73 2.47 -3.09 -5.31
N LEU A 74 2.88 -3.90 -4.34
CA LEU A 74 4.26 -3.89 -3.89
C LEU A 74 5.22 -4.34 -4.99
N ILE A 75 4.87 -5.41 -5.72
CA ILE A 75 5.69 -5.90 -6.83
C ILE A 75 5.79 -4.85 -7.93
N LYS A 76 4.67 -4.25 -8.31
CA LYS A 76 4.67 -3.22 -9.35
C LYS A 76 5.54 -2.03 -8.93
N SER A 77 5.43 -1.61 -7.67
CA SER A 77 6.25 -0.52 -7.16
C SER A 77 7.73 -0.84 -7.25
N ASP A 78 8.11 -2.07 -6.90
CA ASP A 78 9.51 -2.49 -6.99
C ASP A 78 10.02 -2.50 -8.42
N LEU A 79 9.21 -2.98 -9.37
CA LEU A 79 9.61 -3.00 -10.78
C LEU A 79 9.85 -1.59 -11.30
N ILE A 80 9.01 -0.65 -10.92
CA ILE A 80 9.18 0.74 -11.37
C ILE A 80 10.35 1.41 -10.67
N LYS A 81 10.53 1.16 -9.38
CA LYS A 81 11.60 1.77 -8.59
C LYS A 81 12.99 1.24 -8.98
N PHE A 82 13.12 -0.06 -9.14
CA PHE A 82 14.43 -0.70 -9.26
C PHE A 82 14.76 -1.17 -10.66
N ALA A 83 13.78 -1.62 -11.43
CA ALA A 83 14.00 -2.10 -12.80
C ALA A 83 13.67 -1.04 -13.84
N ARG A 84 13.18 0.12 -13.43
CA ARG A 84 12.83 1.24 -14.31
C ARG A 84 11.85 0.87 -15.41
N VAL A 85 10.93 -0.05 -15.09
CA VAL A 85 9.84 -0.40 -15.98
C VAL A 85 8.87 0.78 -16.02
N GLU A 86 8.34 1.10 -17.19
CA GLU A 86 7.38 2.18 -17.29
C GLU A 86 6.04 1.80 -16.67
N ALA A 87 5.40 2.78 -16.04
CA ALA A 87 4.07 2.57 -15.45
C ALA A 87 3.05 2.46 -16.57
N ALA A 88 2.21 1.41 -16.51
CA ALA A 88 1.12 1.26 -17.47
C ALA A 88 0.08 2.34 -17.24
N PRO A 89 -0.41 2.98 -18.29
CA PRO A 89 -1.44 4.01 -18.12
C PRO A 89 -2.79 3.40 -17.74
N GLY A 90 -3.62 4.20 -17.10
CA GLY A 90 -5.01 3.84 -16.87
C GLY A 90 -5.32 3.12 -15.58
N HIS A 91 -4.33 2.79 -14.76
CA HIS A 91 -4.56 2.16 -13.46
C HIS A 91 -4.16 3.12 -12.34
N ASP A 92 -5.08 3.34 -11.41
CA ASP A 92 -4.86 4.27 -10.29
C ASP A 92 -4.49 3.49 -9.02
N GLU A 93 -3.18 3.33 -8.81
CA GLU A 93 -2.68 2.62 -7.64
C GLU A 93 -2.94 3.37 -6.33
N ILE A 94 -3.00 4.69 -6.38
CA ILE A 94 -3.35 5.47 -5.17
C ILE A 94 -4.73 5.03 -4.69
N GLU A 95 -5.68 4.90 -5.63
CA GLU A 95 -7.04 4.51 -5.26
C GLU A 95 -7.08 3.06 -4.77
N SER A 96 -6.27 2.18 -5.37
CA SER A 96 -6.17 0.80 -4.90
C SER A 96 -5.64 0.73 -3.47
N VAL A 97 -4.60 1.50 -3.16
CA VAL A 97 -4.05 1.55 -1.82
C VAL A 97 -5.06 2.14 -0.84
N ARG A 98 -5.78 3.21 -1.26
CA ARG A 98 -6.81 3.80 -0.42
C ARG A 98 -7.87 2.77 -0.03
N LYS A 99 -8.35 1.99 -1.00
CA LYS A 99 -9.35 0.97 -0.73
C LYS A 99 -8.82 -0.11 0.20
N LEU A 100 -7.57 -0.51 0.03
CA LEU A 100 -6.96 -1.49 0.92
C LEU A 100 -6.87 -0.97 2.35
N ILE A 101 -6.47 0.28 2.52
CA ILE A 101 -6.40 0.88 3.84
C ILE A 101 -7.79 0.93 4.47
N GLU A 102 -8.79 1.38 3.72
CA GLU A 102 -10.15 1.47 4.24
C GLU A 102 -10.73 0.12 4.62
N SER A 103 -10.42 -0.92 3.86
CA SER A 103 -10.96 -2.25 4.12
C SER A 103 -10.24 -3.00 5.23
N THR A 104 -9.00 -2.62 5.55
CA THR A 104 -8.19 -3.35 6.52
C THR A 104 -7.99 -2.60 7.84
N ARG A 105 -8.34 -1.31 7.90
CA ARG A 105 -8.16 -0.54 9.15
C ARG A 105 -9.10 -1.05 10.23
N GLU A 106 -8.68 -0.87 11.50
CA GLU A 106 -9.50 -1.28 12.62
C GLU A 106 -10.72 -0.37 12.75
N HIS A 107 -11.86 -0.99 13.05
CA HIS A 107 -13.11 -0.28 13.31
C HIS A 107 -13.48 -0.49 14.77
N LYS A 108 -13.10 0.46 15.63
CA LYS A 108 -13.34 0.34 17.07
C LYS A 108 -14.81 0.14 17.41
N VAL A 109 -15.71 0.79 16.66
CA VAL A 109 -17.14 0.66 16.90
C VAL A 109 -17.57 -0.79 16.68
N ILE A 110 -17.07 -1.42 15.63
CA ILE A 110 -17.38 -2.82 15.36
C ILE A 110 -16.87 -3.71 16.47
N SER A 111 -15.66 -3.44 16.96
CA SER A 111 -15.09 -4.20 18.07
C SER A 111 -15.96 -4.14 19.31
N LEU A 112 -16.54 -2.98 19.61
CA LEU A 112 -17.41 -2.83 20.78
C LEU A 112 -18.67 -3.68 20.69
N TYR A 113 -19.19 -3.87 19.51
CA TYR A 113 -20.43 -4.62 19.31
C TYR A 113 -20.21 -6.08 18.96
N ALA A 114 -18.98 -6.47 18.67
CA ALA A 114 -18.67 -7.85 18.31
C ALA A 114 -18.58 -8.78 19.50
N GLU A 115 -18.60 -8.21 20.69
CA GLU A 115 -18.57 -9.00 21.92
C GLU A 115 -19.96 -9.63 22.22
#